data_b3bc420143b3d5fef81d5602bc681b25
#
_entry.id   b3bc420143b3d5fef81d5602bc681b25
#
_cell.length_a   1.000
_cell.length_b   1.000
_cell.length_c   1.000
_cell.angle_alpha   90.00
_cell.angle_beta   90.00
_cell.angle_gamma   90.00
#
_symmetry.space_group_name_H-M   'P 1'
#
loop_
_entity.id
_entity.type
_entity.pdbx_description
1 polymer ?
#
loop_
_entity_poly.entity_id
_entity_poly.type
_entity_poly.pdbx_seq_one_letter_code
_entity_poly.pdbx_strand_id
1 'polypeptide(L)'
;RRIDLAGTLVSLSSDASRLGSLWKGYVGTHAQIRTADDAGKWETAVKQAIGSSPTSANATFGAFDTASGSVLTSRSASASDSLDAPRSWLPFAAWLGLLVGIAAAVSAWWGVSLRLEEYR
;
A
#
# COMPACT_ATOMS: atom_id res chain seq x y z
N ARG A 1 -10.61 -14.13 -9.36
CA ARG A 1 -9.18 -13.83 -9.15
C ARG A 1 -8.84 -14.19 -7.71
N ARG A 2 -8.17 -15.31 -7.50
CA ARG A 2 -7.68 -15.65 -6.16
C ARG A 2 -6.60 -14.63 -5.81
N ILE A 3 -6.77 -13.91 -4.72
CA ILE A 3 -5.70 -13.08 -4.15
C ILE A 3 -4.66 -14.08 -3.66
N ASP A 4 -3.46 -14.03 -4.22
CA ASP A 4 -2.34 -14.82 -3.73
C ASP A 4 -1.83 -14.22 -2.41
N LEU A 5 -2.53 -14.56 -1.33
CA LEU A 5 -2.17 -14.11 0.02
C LEU A 5 -0.79 -14.62 0.43
N ALA A 6 -0.42 -15.83 0.01
CA ALA A 6 0.87 -16.41 0.36
C ALA A 6 2.01 -15.62 -0.30
N GLY A 7 1.93 -15.34 -1.60
CA GLY A 7 2.91 -14.51 -2.31
C GLY A 7 3.01 -13.10 -1.73
N THR A 8 1.87 -12.51 -1.36
CA THR A 8 1.83 -11.18 -0.72
C THR A 8 2.53 -11.18 0.64
N LEU A 9 2.28 -12.19 1.48
CA LEU A 9 2.92 -12.30 2.80
C LEU A 9 4.43 -12.53 2.68
N VAL A 10 4.88 -13.36 1.75
CA VAL A 10 6.32 -13.59 1.49
C VAL A 10 7.00 -12.28 1.05
N SER A 11 6.39 -11.51 0.14
CA SER A 11 6.97 -10.24 -0.31
C SER A 11 7.01 -9.19 0.80
N LEU A 12 5.98 -9.13 1.67
CA LEU A 12 5.98 -8.24 2.84
C LEU A 12 7.08 -8.60 3.84
N SER A 13 7.30 -9.90 4.09
CA SER A 13 8.34 -10.34 5.01
C SER A 13 9.74 -10.05 4.49
N SER A 14 9.97 -10.18 3.17
CA SER A 14 11.27 -9.85 2.54
C SER A 14 11.54 -8.35 2.58
N ASP A 15 10.54 -7.51 2.28
CA ASP A 15 10.67 -6.06 2.37
C ASP A 15 10.96 -5.61 3.80
N ALA A 16 10.24 -6.16 4.79
CA ALA A 16 10.45 -5.87 6.21
C ALA A 16 11.85 -6.28 6.67
N SER A 17 12.34 -7.46 6.25
CA SER A 17 13.68 -7.92 6.59
C SER A 17 14.77 -7.03 5.98
N ARG A 18 14.60 -6.61 4.73
CA ARG A 18 15.51 -5.69 4.04
C ARG A 18 15.56 -4.33 4.73
N LEU A 19 14.40 -3.73 4.99
CA LEU A 19 14.32 -2.43 5.69
C LEU A 19 14.89 -2.53 7.10
N GLY A 20 14.60 -3.63 7.82
CA GLY A 20 15.16 -3.88 9.14
C GLY A 20 16.69 -3.99 9.15
N SER A 21 17.32 -4.59 8.14
CA SER A 21 18.76 -4.67 8.01
C SER A 21 19.39 -3.30 7.73
N LEU A 22 18.80 -2.51 6.84
CA LEU A 22 19.25 -1.14 6.54
C LEU A 22 19.14 -0.23 7.76
N TRP A 23 18.04 -0.33 8.49
CA TRP A 23 17.86 0.40 9.75
C TRP A 23 18.90 0.03 10.80
N LYS A 24 19.18 -1.27 10.99
CA LYS A 24 20.25 -1.73 11.89
C LYS A 24 21.62 -1.20 11.49
N GLY A 25 21.92 -1.13 10.19
CA GLY A 25 23.13 -0.52 9.66
C GLY A 25 23.26 0.94 10.08
N TYR A 26 22.19 1.73 9.90
CA TYR A 26 22.14 3.13 10.34
C TYR A 26 22.35 3.27 11.86
N VAL A 27 21.62 2.50 12.66
CA VAL A 27 21.75 2.52 14.13
C VAL A 27 23.18 2.17 14.57
N GLY A 28 23.80 1.19 13.92
CA GLY A 28 25.19 0.82 14.18
C GLY A 28 26.18 1.95 13.87
N THR A 29 26.01 2.63 12.73
CA THR A 29 26.82 3.81 12.38
C THR A 29 26.61 4.94 13.39
N HIS A 30 25.37 5.19 13.80
CA HIS A 30 25.07 6.22 14.81
C HIS A 30 25.72 5.91 16.17
N ALA A 31 25.75 4.64 16.59
CA ALA A 31 26.45 4.23 17.81
C ALA A 31 27.97 4.47 17.72
N GLN A 32 28.60 4.24 16.57
CA GLN A 32 30.02 4.53 16.34
C GLN A 32 30.32 6.03 16.42
N ILE A 33 29.42 6.87 15.85
CA ILE A 33 29.56 8.34 15.94
C ILE A 33 29.57 8.78 17.40
N ARG A 34 28.60 8.28 18.20
CA ARG A 34 28.55 8.60 19.63
C ARG A 34 29.80 8.14 20.38
N THR A 35 30.29 6.95 20.09
CA THR A 35 31.52 6.44 20.70
C THR A 35 32.74 7.32 20.36
N ALA A 36 32.83 7.82 19.12
CA ALA A 36 33.88 8.73 18.71
C ALA A 36 33.76 10.10 19.39
N ASP A 37 32.54 10.61 19.52
CA ASP A 37 32.23 11.87 20.20
C ASP A 37 32.58 11.81 21.70
N ASP A 38 32.12 10.78 22.38
CA ASP A 38 32.40 10.53 23.80
C ASP A 38 33.89 10.35 24.09
N ALA A 39 34.66 9.87 23.08
CA ALA A 39 36.12 9.78 23.15
C ALA A 39 36.86 11.09 22.78
N GLY A 40 36.14 12.19 22.55
CA GLY A 40 36.69 13.49 22.16
C GLY A 40 37.26 13.53 20.74
N LYS A 41 36.94 12.54 19.88
CA LYS A 41 37.38 12.45 18.48
C LYS A 41 36.37 13.16 17.55
N TRP A 42 36.15 14.44 17.79
CA TRP A 42 35.15 15.25 17.12
C TRP A 42 35.23 15.19 15.59
N GLU A 43 36.41 15.37 15.01
CA GLU A 43 36.58 15.32 13.55
C GLU A 43 36.13 13.96 12.96
N THR A 44 36.43 12.87 13.67
CA THR A 44 36.03 11.52 13.26
C THR A 44 34.52 11.37 13.35
N ALA A 45 33.91 11.85 14.43
CA ALA A 45 32.45 11.81 14.60
C ALA A 45 31.74 12.60 13.50
N VAL A 46 32.20 13.83 13.21
CA VAL A 46 31.63 14.65 12.13
C VAL A 46 31.80 13.99 10.76
N LYS A 47 32.99 13.43 10.48
CA LYS A 47 33.26 12.75 9.21
C LYS A 47 32.38 11.51 9.02
N GLN A 48 32.10 10.76 10.09
CA GLN A 48 31.18 9.66 10.06
C GLN A 48 29.72 10.10 9.94
N ALA A 49 29.34 11.23 10.51
CA ALA A 49 27.97 11.74 10.43
C ALA A 49 27.61 12.23 9.02
N ILE A 50 28.41 13.17 8.49
CA ILE A 50 28.07 13.92 7.26
C ILE A 50 29.02 13.67 6.09
N GLY A 51 30.02 12.79 6.26
CA GLY A 51 31.00 12.49 5.21
C GLY A 51 30.34 11.79 4.00
N SER A 52 31.07 11.82 2.87
CA SER A 52 30.64 11.16 1.63
C SER A 52 30.97 9.65 1.56
N SER A 53 31.46 9.06 2.67
CA SER A 53 31.71 7.62 2.74
C SER A 53 30.41 6.84 2.66
N PRO A 54 30.41 5.67 1.97
CA PRO A 54 29.22 4.77 1.96
C PRO A 54 28.81 4.27 3.34
N THR A 55 29.73 4.36 4.33
CA THR A 55 29.49 3.99 5.73
C THR A 55 29.13 5.17 6.62
N SER A 56 28.99 6.37 6.08
CA SER A 56 28.52 7.54 6.85
C SER A 56 27.05 7.40 7.25
N ALA A 57 26.63 8.06 8.33
CA ALA A 57 25.24 8.05 8.77
C ALA A 57 24.30 8.59 7.69
N ASN A 58 24.71 9.62 6.96
CA ASN A 58 23.95 10.21 5.87
C ASN A 58 23.75 9.20 4.72
N ALA A 59 24.79 8.46 4.32
CA ALA A 59 24.68 7.46 3.27
C ALA A 59 23.83 6.24 3.70
N THR A 60 24.04 5.75 4.92
CA THR A 60 23.27 4.59 5.43
C THR A 60 21.80 4.95 5.65
N PHE A 61 21.49 6.16 6.10
CA PHE A 61 20.11 6.65 6.18
C PHE A 61 19.50 6.84 4.80
N GLY A 62 20.23 7.43 3.85
CA GLY A 62 19.75 7.59 2.47
C GLY A 62 19.42 6.27 1.79
N ALA A 63 20.19 5.20 2.07
CA ALA A 63 19.87 3.86 1.57
C ALA A 63 18.56 3.31 2.17
N PHE A 64 18.32 3.53 3.45
CA PHE A 64 17.06 3.17 4.10
C PHE A 64 15.89 3.98 3.55
N ASP A 65 16.05 5.29 3.41
CA ASP A 65 15.01 6.21 2.89
C ASP A 65 14.61 5.82 1.46
N THR A 66 15.57 5.61 0.59
CA THR A 66 15.34 5.20 -0.79
C THR A 66 14.61 3.84 -0.86
N ALA A 67 15.04 2.87 -0.04
CA ALA A 67 14.41 1.55 -0.01
C ALA A 67 12.98 1.62 0.54
N SER A 68 12.73 2.39 1.59
CA SER A 68 11.39 2.56 2.16
C SER A 68 10.45 3.29 1.19
N GLY A 69 10.93 4.33 0.51
CA GLY A 69 10.19 5.02 -0.55
C GLY A 69 9.80 4.09 -1.70
N SER A 70 10.70 3.23 -2.15
CA SER A 70 10.40 2.26 -3.22
C SER A 70 9.35 1.23 -2.80
N VAL A 71 9.43 0.72 -1.58
CA VAL A 71 8.42 -0.20 -1.03
C VAL A 71 7.07 0.49 -0.92
N LEU A 72 7.02 1.70 -0.40
CA LEU A 72 5.78 2.47 -0.28
C LEU A 72 5.13 2.71 -1.64
N THR A 73 5.90 3.15 -2.65
CA THR A 73 5.40 3.40 -4.00
C THR A 73 4.86 2.13 -4.65
N SER A 74 5.59 1.01 -4.56
CA SER A 74 5.13 -0.26 -5.13
C SER A 74 3.87 -0.79 -4.44
N ARG A 75 3.75 -0.61 -3.12
CA ARG A 75 2.56 -1.04 -2.36
C ARG A 75 1.35 -0.14 -2.63
N SER A 76 1.54 1.17 -2.74
CA SER A 76 0.45 2.08 -3.10
C SER A 76 -0.09 1.81 -4.50
N ALA A 77 0.78 1.54 -5.48
CA ALA A 77 0.36 1.15 -6.83
C ALA A 77 -0.44 -0.15 -6.82
N SER A 78 0.05 -1.19 -6.11
CA SER A 78 -0.67 -2.47 -5.99
C SER A 78 -2.02 -2.33 -5.27
N ALA A 79 -2.11 -1.45 -4.28
CA ALA A 79 -3.37 -1.15 -3.60
C ALA A 79 -4.35 -0.43 -4.53
N SER A 80 -3.90 0.56 -5.31
CA SER A 80 -4.71 1.26 -6.30
C SER A 80 -5.26 0.30 -7.35
N ASP A 81 -4.40 -0.55 -7.93
CA ASP A 81 -4.81 -1.56 -8.91
C ASP A 81 -5.84 -2.54 -8.34
N SER A 82 -5.70 -2.89 -7.05
CA SER A 82 -6.63 -3.78 -6.36
C SER A 82 -7.99 -3.12 -6.11
N LEU A 83 -8.03 -1.81 -5.92
CA LEU A 83 -9.24 -1.02 -5.74
C LEU A 83 -9.95 -0.70 -7.08
N ASP A 84 -9.19 -0.55 -8.16
CA ASP A 84 -9.75 -0.29 -9.50
C ASP A 84 -10.33 -1.55 -10.15
N ALA A 85 -9.86 -2.74 -9.79
CA ALA A 85 -10.35 -4.01 -10.32
C ALA A 85 -11.86 -4.28 -10.08
N PRO A 86 -12.45 -4.01 -8.89
CA PRO A 86 -13.90 -4.13 -8.70
C PRO A 86 -14.71 -3.02 -9.35
N ARG A 87 -14.12 -1.90 -9.69
CA ARG A 87 -14.82 -0.74 -10.28
C ARG A 87 -15.28 -0.99 -11.72
N SER A 88 -14.65 -1.89 -12.45
CA SER A 88 -15.00 -2.18 -13.85
C SER A 88 -16.34 -2.91 -14.01
N TRP A 89 -16.84 -3.63 -13.01
CA TRP A 89 -18.12 -4.33 -13.07
C TRP A 89 -19.26 -3.60 -12.32
N LEU A 90 -18.92 -2.60 -11.48
CA LEU A 90 -19.90 -1.77 -10.78
C LEU A 90 -20.94 -1.11 -11.72
N PRO A 91 -20.59 -0.50 -12.86
CA PRO A 91 -21.56 0.04 -13.78
C PRO A 91 -22.48 -1.06 -14.36
N PHE A 92 -21.95 -2.27 -14.60
CA PHE A 92 -22.76 -3.39 -15.07
C PHE A 92 -23.76 -3.86 -14.00
N ALA A 93 -23.34 -3.94 -12.74
CA ALA A 93 -24.22 -4.28 -11.62
C ALA A 93 -25.31 -3.22 -11.40
N ALA A 94 -24.98 -1.94 -11.55
CA ALA A 94 -25.93 -0.83 -11.47
C ALA A 94 -26.98 -0.91 -12.60
N TRP A 95 -26.57 -1.20 -13.83
CA TRP A 95 -27.48 -1.42 -14.97
C TRP A 95 -28.38 -2.63 -14.75
N LEU A 96 -27.85 -3.71 -14.23
CA LEU A 96 -28.63 -4.92 -13.93
C LEU A 96 -29.67 -4.64 -12.84
N GLY A 97 -29.30 -3.92 -11.79
CA GLY A 97 -30.22 -3.49 -10.74
C GLY A 97 -31.35 -2.60 -11.26
N LEU A 98 -31.02 -1.67 -12.17
CA LEU A 98 -32.01 -0.81 -12.82
C LEU A 98 -33.00 -1.61 -13.65
N LEU A 99 -32.55 -2.57 -14.47
CA LEU A 99 -33.40 -3.42 -15.30
C LEU A 99 -34.33 -4.28 -14.45
N VAL A 100 -33.84 -4.86 -13.36
CA VAL A 100 -34.65 -5.64 -12.42
C VAL A 100 -35.70 -4.74 -11.75
N GLY A 101 -35.35 -3.53 -11.35
CA GLY A 101 -36.28 -2.55 -10.77
C GLY A 101 -37.39 -2.15 -11.74
N ILE A 102 -37.07 -1.89 -13.00
CA ILE A 102 -38.08 -1.57 -14.05
C ILE A 102 -38.97 -2.78 -14.29
N ALA A 103 -38.44 -3.99 -14.42
CA ALA A 103 -39.23 -5.19 -14.61
C ALA A 103 -40.20 -5.43 -13.44
N ALA A 104 -39.77 -5.22 -12.20
CA ALA A 104 -40.61 -5.33 -11.03
C ALA A 104 -41.74 -4.28 -11.03
N ALA A 105 -41.44 -3.03 -11.39
CA ALA A 105 -42.41 -1.94 -11.48
C ALA A 105 -43.50 -2.23 -12.56
N VAL A 106 -43.07 -2.70 -13.74
CA VAL A 106 -44.00 -3.08 -14.83
C VAL A 106 -44.88 -4.27 -14.42
N SER A 107 -44.32 -5.26 -13.75
CA SER A 107 -45.05 -6.42 -13.27
C SER A 107 -46.09 -6.04 -12.21
N ALA A 108 -45.75 -5.15 -11.29
CA ALA A 108 -46.66 -4.63 -10.29
C ALA A 108 -47.80 -3.83 -10.92
N TRP A 109 -47.48 -2.96 -11.89
CA TRP A 109 -48.49 -2.20 -12.64
C TRP A 109 -49.46 -3.13 -13.38
N TRP A 110 -48.95 -4.15 -14.05
CA TRP A 110 -49.78 -5.10 -14.78
C TRP A 110 -50.68 -5.91 -13.84
N GLY A 111 -50.17 -6.36 -12.71
CA GLY A 111 -50.94 -7.05 -11.70
C GLY A 111 -52.09 -6.22 -11.11
N VAL A 112 -51.88 -4.92 -10.92
CA VAL A 112 -52.94 -3.99 -10.45
C VAL A 112 -53.96 -3.72 -11.56
N SER A 113 -53.52 -3.54 -12.81
CA SER A 113 -54.40 -3.29 -13.95
C SER A 113 -55.34 -4.44 -14.23
N LEU A 114 -54.89 -5.66 -14.14
CA LEU A 114 -55.72 -6.86 -14.28
C LEU A 114 -56.81 -7.00 -13.20
N ARG A 115 -56.50 -6.59 -11.97
CA ARG A 115 -57.50 -6.58 -10.88
C ARG A 115 -58.56 -5.50 -11.01
N LEU A 116 -58.20 -4.35 -11.62
CA LEU A 116 -59.18 -3.26 -11.84
C LEU A 116 -60.19 -3.59 -12.93
N GLU A 117 -59.87 -4.45 -13.91
CA GLU A 117 -60.82 -4.91 -14.92
C GLU A 117 -61.85 -5.91 -14.35
N GLU A 118 -61.51 -6.64 -13.30
CA GLU A 118 -62.41 -7.62 -12.66
C GLU A 118 -63.54 -6.96 -11.81
N TYR A 119 -63.35 -5.67 -11.46
CA TYR A 119 -64.30 -4.89 -10.66
C TYR A 119 -65.15 -3.90 -11.50
N ARG A 120 -65.10 -4.01 -12.82
CA ARG A 120 -65.90 -3.16 -13.75
C ARG A 120 -67.01 -3.97 -14.45
#